data_4c7793d7e2f75564d29515fa49a2ba87
#
_entry.id   4c7793d7e2f75564d29515fa49a2ba87
#
_cell.length_a   1.000
_cell.length_b   1.000
_cell.length_c   1.000
_cell.angle_alpha   90.00
_cell.angle_beta   90.00
_cell.angle_gamma   90.00
#
_symmetry.space_group_name_H-M   'P 1'
#
loop_
_entity.id
_entity.type
_entity.pdbx_description
1 polymer ?
#
loop_
_entity_poly.entity_id
_entity_poly.type
_entity_poly.pdbx_seq_one_letter_code
_entity_poly.pdbx_strand_id
1 'polypeptide(L)'
;MPVSKVRLLAVTFVAAACVVLGLAAPPAFAASSGVGPVTDVSSACAGQNAEVEQAVAPPHFVYEAWIGCHGEGFARSVDGGAHFSAPIALPDSSGSDDPAIAVAPDGTVYVSYLRYHGNYAYPVVAASFDHGASFSQVASLIPHKAGNWGDRDFIAAGRGGTVYVTWDYGPSAADVKIVCAQSGSCAYSAVDATAVVQKSTDHGKTWGPITPMQPGFPAGGGYFASILVQPDGVVDALILDHPLNRRTFAVHPGHELFTSSSDGGKTWSPAVRVGGSAGTISDTEWWIDGDLSADRAGNLYATWDTQSPSGDRDIGWLSYSTDRGRTWSAPIRVTPDHGNAVHIVESAGAGPGIADIAWQADNSPQGYATYLRPFSIRHGWLAPVKRVSRQYGNPAIWPGDTFGISVLPGRHGPGTPENAVLSWGSAVSGSKNSEIYATVAGR
;
A
#
# COMPACT_ATOMS: atom_id res chain seq x y z
N MET A 1 -16.60 13.50 18.25
CA MET A 1 -15.36 13.02 18.90
C MET A 1 -14.51 12.49 17.78
N PRO A 2 -13.23 12.82 17.64
CA PRO A 2 -12.42 12.24 16.60
C PRO A 2 -12.35 10.72 16.84
N VAL A 3 -12.54 9.94 15.79
CA VAL A 3 -12.32 8.50 15.79
C VAL A 3 -10.80 8.33 15.78
N SER A 4 -10.16 8.33 16.96
CA SER A 4 -8.77 7.92 17.00
C SER A 4 -8.73 6.42 16.81
N LYS A 5 -7.96 5.95 15.85
CA LYS A 5 -7.55 4.53 15.80
C LYS A 5 -7.17 4.13 17.21
N VAL A 6 -7.71 3.01 17.69
CA VAL A 6 -7.34 2.52 19.03
C VAL A 6 -5.87 2.13 18.95
N ARG A 7 -5.01 3.09 19.29
CA ARG A 7 -3.61 2.77 19.52
C ARG A 7 -3.56 1.85 20.72
N LEU A 8 -2.91 0.72 20.58
CA LEU A 8 -2.65 -0.18 21.69
C LEU A 8 -2.17 0.63 22.88
N LEU A 9 -2.95 0.62 23.96
CA LEU A 9 -2.48 1.07 25.26
C LEU A 9 -1.47 0.03 25.75
N ALA A 10 -0.21 0.35 25.62
CA ALA A 10 0.85 -0.41 26.24
C ALA A 10 0.64 -0.42 27.76
N VAL A 11 0.33 -1.58 28.31
CA VAL A 11 0.31 -1.80 29.75
C VAL A 11 1.75 -1.78 30.22
N THR A 12 2.11 -0.73 30.93
CA THR A 12 3.44 -0.54 31.52
C THR A 12 3.61 -1.52 32.68
N PHE A 13 4.41 -2.53 32.51
CA PHE A 13 4.98 -3.27 33.62
C PHE A 13 6.29 -2.60 34.08
N VAL A 14 6.28 -2.06 35.26
CA VAL A 14 7.49 -1.57 35.94
C VAL A 14 8.24 -2.77 36.51
N ALA A 15 9.42 -3.05 36.02
CA ALA A 15 10.39 -3.85 36.71
C ALA A 15 11.75 -3.16 36.64
N ALA A 16 12.24 -2.72 37.78
CA ALA A 16 13.55 -2.14 37.95
C ALA A 16 14.61 -3.22 38.08
N ALA A 17 15.67 -3.16 37.29
CA ALA A 17 16.99 -3.65 37.68
C ALA A 17 18.07 -3.03 36.77
N CYS A 18 18.92 -2.22 37.33
CA CYS A 18 20.12 -1.69 36.70
C CYS A 18 21.19 -2.77 36.55
N VAL A 19 21.66 -3.02 35.33
CA VAL A 19 23.04 -3.47 35.09
C VAL A 19 23.55 -2.71 33.85
N VAL A 20 24.52 -1.84 34.06
CA VAL A 20 25.26 -1.18 32.99
C VAL A 20 26.31 -2.16 32.47
N LEU A 21 26.06 -2.71 31.29
CA LEU A 21 27.09 -3.37 30.51
C LEU A 21 27.24 -2.57 29.22
N GLY A 22 28.46 -2.05 28.99
CA GLY A 22 28.80 -1.32 27.76
C GLY A 22 28.62 -2.22 26.55
N LEU A 23 27.58 -1.93 25.76
CA LEU A 23 27.36 -2.57 24.49
C LEU A 23 28.14 -1.79 23.42
N ALA A 24 29.14 -2.46 22.85
CA ALA A 24 29.77 -2.02 21.62
C ALA A 24 28.67 -1.86 20.55
N ALA A 25 28.71 -0.78 19.77
CA ALA A 25 27.80 -0.58 18.65
C ALA A 25 27.85 -1.82 17.72
N PRO A 26 26.70 -2.35 17.31
CA PRO A 26 26.69 -3.46 16.38
C PRO A 26 27.41 -3.07 15.08
N PRO A 27 28.18 -4.00 14.46
CA PRO A 27 28.89 -3.71 13.24
C PRO A 27 27.91 -3.26 12.17
N ALA A 28 28.21 -2.15 11.51
CA ALA A 28 27.47 -1.70 10.33
C ALA A 28 27.51 -2.82 9.27
N PHE A 29 26.38 -3.44 9.03
CA PHE A 29 26.27 -4.47 8.01
C PHE A 29 26.51 -3.83 6.63
N ALA A 30 27.50 -4.35 5.92
CA ALA A 30 27.77 -3.95 4.54
C ALA A 30 26.51 -4.16 3.69
N ALA A 31 26.10 -3.16 2.94
CA ALA A 31 25.02 -3.29 1.97
C ALA A 31 25.35 -4.45 1.02
N SER A 32 24.37 -5.33 0.76
CA SER A 32 24.52 -6.37 -0.26
C SER A 32 24.81 -5.69 -1.61
N SER A 33 25.69 -6.26 -2.41
CA SER A 33 26.01 -5.72 -3.74
C SER A 33 24.73 -5.49 -4.54
N GLY A 34 24.52 -4.28 -5.07
CA GLY A 34 23.38 -3.90 -5.86
C GLY A 34 22.25 -3.16 -5.12
N VAL A 35 22.40 -2.85 -3.82
CA VAL A 35 21.51 -1.93 -3.09
C VAL A 35 22.23 -0.59 -2.90
N GLY A 36 21.60 0.49 -3.31
CA GLY A 36 22.09 1.85 -3.16
C GLY A 36 22.11 2.36 -1.72
N PRO A 37 22.49 3.61 -1.51
CA PRO A 37 22.33 4.27 -0.23
C PRO A 37 20.87 4.25 0.23
N VAL A 38 20.64 4.06 1.52
CA VAL A 38 19.33 4.24 2.15
C VAL A 38 19.26 5.69 2.62
N THR A 39 18.20 6.38 2.20
CA THR A 39 17.92 7.78 2.54
C THR A 39 16.73 7.83 3.49
N ASP A 40 16.84 8.61 4.56
CA ASP A 40 15.70 8.98 5.42
C ASP A 40 14.98 10.15 4.74
N VAL A 41 13.80 9.86 4.19
CA VAL A 41 12.98 10.80 3.42
C VAL A 41 12.20 11.74 4.34
N SER A 42 11.83 11.26 5.52
CA SER A 42 11.01 11.98 6.50
C SER A 42 11.80 12.77 7.53
N SER A 43 13.12 12.82 7.43
CA SER A 43 14.04 13.31 8.47
C SER A 43 13.73 14.73 9.02
N ALA A 44 13.00 15.57 8.27
CA ALA A 44 12.58 16.89 8.73
C ALA A 44 11.14 16.91 9.30
N CYS A 45 10.43 15.78 9.31
CA CYS A 45 9.10 15.65 9.93
C CYS A 45 9.24 15.14 11.36
N ALA A 46 8.77 15.92 12.31
CA ALA A 46 8.78 15.49 13.72
C ALA A 46 7.66 14.47 13.99
N GLY A 47 7.94 13.50 14.85
CA GLY A 47 6.97 12.52 15.32
C GLY A 47 7.00 11.21 14.56
N GLN A 48 5.88 10.50 14.55
CA GLN A 48 5.70 9.24 13.86
C GLN A 48 5.52 9.48 12.36
N ASN A 49 6.28 8.79 11.54
CA ASN A 49 6.15 8.73 10.08
C ASN A 49 5.94 7.26 9.68
N ALA A 50 4.84 6.96 9.00
CA ALA A 50 4.42 5.59 8.72
C ALA A 50 3.55 5.53 7.46
N GLU A 51 3.22 4.33 6.99
CA GLU A 51 2.35 4.11 5.83
C GLU A 51 2.78 4.92 4.60
N VAL A 52 3.85 4.50 3.98
CA VAL A 52 4.35 5.19 2.80
C VAL A 52 3.85 4.52 1.53
N GLU A 53 3.38 5.36 0.62
CA GLU A 53 3.04 4.99 -0.74
C GLU A 53 3.97 5.68 -1.74
N GLN A 54 4.22 5.01 -2.86
CA GLN A 54 5.20 5.46 -3.84
C GLN A 54 4.65 5.46 -5.26
N ALA A 55 5.00 6.48 -6.03
CA ALA A 55 4.80 6.49 -7.48
C ALA A 55 6.03 7.03 -8.20
N VAL A 56 6.18 6.63 -9.48
CA VAL A 56 7.29 7.10 -10.32
C VAL A 56 6.79 7.68 -11.63
N ALA A 57 7.48 8.70 -12.12
CA ALA A 57 7.33 9.18 -13.49
C ALA A 57 8.69 9.07 -14.21
N PRO A 58 8.75 8.23 -15.26
CA PRO A 58 9.96 8.13 -16.05
C PRO A 58 10.37 9.49 -16.63
N PRO A 59 11.69 9.76 -16.82
CA PRO A 59 12.76 8.77 -16.59
C PRO A 59 13.36 8.77 -15.18
N HIS A 60 12.98 9.71 -14.28
CA HIS A 60 13.76 9.88 -13.05
C HIS A 60 13.01 10.48 -11.86
N PHE A 61 11.73 10.76 -11.97
CA PHE A 61 10.95 11.24 -10.83
C PHE A 61 10.49 10.09 -9.94
N VAL A 62 10.65 10.27 -8.64
CA VAL A 62 10.10 9.41 -7.59
C VAL A 62 9.34 10.30 -6.61
N TYR A 63 8.18 9.86 -6.18
CA TYR A 63 7.30 10.56 -5.28
C TYR A 63 6.91 9.64 -4.13
N GLU A 64 6.96 10.18 -2.92
CA GLU A 64 6.61 9.50 -1.68
C GLU A 64 5.53 10.30 -0.97
N ALA A 65 4.48 9.62 -0.50
CA ALA A 65 3.47 10.18 0.39
C ALA A 65 3.33 9.26 1.61
N TRP A 66 3.16 9.82 2.81
CA TRP A 66 3.11 9.03 4.04
C TRP A 66 2.33 9.74 5.14
N ILE A 67 1.84 8.99 6.13
CA ILE A 67 1.29 9.55 7.37
C ILE A 67 2.43 10.17 8.16
N GLY A 68 2.45 11.49 8.29
CA GLY A 68 3.51 12.21 8.99
C GLY A 68 3.43 13.73 8.80
N CYS A 69 4.43 14.48 9.24
CA CYS A 69 4.46 15.94 9.07
C CYS A 69 3.21 16.67 9.59
N HIS A 70 2.54 16.16 10.62
CA HIS A 70 1.26 16.65 11.18
C HIS A 70 0.02 16.42 10.30
N GLY A 71 0.07 15.55 9.37
CA GLY A 71 -0.98 15.15 8.43
C GLY A 71 -0.39 14.13 7.45
N GLU A 72 -0.46 14.41 6.15
CA GLU A 72 0.25 13.64 5.14
C GLU A 72 1.52 14.35 4.72
N GLY A 73 2.66 13.66 4.88
CA GLY A 73 3.95 14.08 4.38
C GLY A 73 4.12 13.75 2.90
N PHE A 74 4.89 14.55 2.20
CA PHE A 74 5.23 14.32 0.80
C PHE A 74 6.66 14.76 0.51
N ALA A 75 7.38 13.96 -0.25
CA ALA A 75 8.68 14.34 -0.82
C ALA A 75 8.83 13.82 -2.24
N ARG A 76 9.71 14.45 -3.01
CA ARG A 76 10.02 14.02 -4.38
C ARG A 76 11.52 13.91 -4.62
N SER A 77 11.87 13.00 -5.49
CA SER A 77 13.20 12.93 -6.11
C SER A 77 13.09 13.30 -7.59
N VAL A 78 14.09 14.01 -8.08
CA VAL A 78 14.26 14.38 -9.50
C VAL A 78 15.47 13.70 -10.14
N ASP A 79 16.08 12.76 -9.43
CA ASP A 79 17.31 12.08 -9.86
C ASP A 79 17.24 10.54 -9.69
N GLY A 80 16.02 10.00 -9.72
CA GLY A 80 15.76 8.55 -9.69
C GLY A 80 15.89 7.94 -8.30
N GLY A 81 15.52 8.68 -7.26
CA GLY A 81 15.54 8.21 -5.87
C GLY A 81 16.91 8.37 -5.18
N ALA A 82 17.89 9.02 -5.82
CA ALA A 82 19.20 9.23 -5.21
C ALA A 82 19.14 10.29 -4.09
N HIS A 83 18.36 11.35 -4.29
CA HIS A 83 18.11 12.39 -3.29
C HIS A 83 16.65 12.80 -3.32
N PHE A 84 16.12 13.13 -2.17
CA PHE A 84 14.76 13.64 -2.00
C PHE A 84 14.76 15.10 -1.58
N SER A 85 13.71 15.82 -1.95
CA SER A 85 13.46 17.17 -1.45
C SER A 85 13.24 17.16 0.06
N ALA A 86 13.33 18.30 0.71
CA ALA A 86 12.77 18.45 2.03
C ALA A 86 11.26 18.08 1.98
N PRO A 87 10.75 17.34 2.98
CA PRO A 87 9.34 16.98 3.03
C PRO A 87 8.45 18.21 3.23
N ILE A 88 7.26 18.14 2.66
CA ILE A 88 6.18 19.10 2.88
C ILE A 88 4.97 18.39 3.46
N ALA A 89 4.16 19.09 4.25
CA ALA A 89 2.81 18.63 4.58
C ALA A 89 1.89 18.89 3.38
N LEU A 90 1.08 17.90 3.00
CA LEU A 90 0.06 18.10 1.97
C LEU A 90 -1.01 19.08 2.44
N PRO A 91 -1.59 19.87 1.54
CA PRO A 91 -2.61 20.84 1.92
C PRO A 91 -3.85 20.12 2.47
N ASP A 92 -4.46 20.70 3.50
CA ASP A 92 -5.71 20.22 4.11
C ASP A 92 -5.66 18.79 4.71
N SER A 93 -4.46 18.28 5.01
CA SER A 93 -4.23 16.91 5.47
C SER A 93 -4.13 16.74 6.99
N SER A 94 -4.33 17.80 7.78
CA SER A 94 -4.22 17.70 9.24
C SER A 94 -5.22 16.69 9.82
N GLY A 95 -4.70 15.61 10.44
CA GLY A 95 -5.51 14.53 11.01
C GLY A 95 -6.12 13.59 9.98
N SER A 96 -5.55 13.54 8.76
CA SER A 96 -5.83 12.52 7.75
C SER A 96 -4.99 11.26 7.98
N ASP A 97 -5.35 10.18 7.27
CA ASP A 97 -4.67 8.89 7.25
C ASP A 97 -4.71 8.29 5.83
N ASP A 98 -4.02 7.17 5.63
CA ASP A 98 -4.06 6.28 4.48
C ASP A 98 -3.77 7.00 3.14
N PRO A 99 -2.58 7.59 2.94
CA PRO A 99 -2.26 8.24 1.69
C PRO A 99 -2.06 7.21 0.57
N ALA A 100 -2.56 7.52 -0.64
CA ALA A 100 -2.21 6.80 -1.85
C ALA A 100 -1.78 7.77 -2.94
N ILE A 101 -0.89 7.35 -3.84
CA ILE A 101 -0.27 8.24 -4.81
C ILE A 101 -0.29 7.68 -6.23
N ALA A 102 -0.60 8.51 -7.21
CA ALA A 102 -0.52 8.17 -8.62
C ALA A 102 0.05 9.31 -9.46
N VAL A 103 0.67 8.95 -10.57
CA VAL A 103 1.17 9.90 -11.55
C VAL A 103 0.50 9.66 -12.91
N ALA A 104 -0.11 10.69 -13.46
CA ALA A 104 -0.67 10.63 -14.80
C ALA A 104 0.42 10.67 -15.88
N PRO A 105 0.15 10.17 -17.08
CA PRO A 105 1.10 10.22 -18.20
C PRO A 105 1.55 11.63 -18.61
N ASP A 106 0.82 12.67 -18.24
CA ASP A 106 1.19 14.07 -18.47
C ASP A 106 2.08 14.67 -17.38
N GLY A 107 2.42 13.88 -16.33
CA GLY A 107 3.26 14.28 -15.22
C GLY A 107 2.50 14.90 -14.04
N THR A 108 1.17 15.00 -14.11
CA THR A 108 0.36 15.43 -12.96
C THR A 108 0.47 14.38 -11.84
N VAL A 109 0.77 14.82 -10.64
CA VAL A 109 0.86 13.98 -9.45
C VAL A 109 -0.40 14.15 -8.62
N TYR A 110 -1.02 13.04 -8.23
CA TYR A 110 -2.18 13.01 -7.38
C TYR A 110 -1.87 12.23 -6.11
N VAL A 111 -2.28 12.77 -4.97
CA VAL A 111 -2.29 12.05 -3.70
C VAL A 111 -3.70 12.08 -3.16
N SER A 112 -4.25 10.91 -2.88
CA SER A 112 -5.47 10.77 -2.10
C SER A 112 -5.14 10.48 -0.64
N TYR A 113 -6.02 10.84 0.26
CA TYR A 113 -5.92 10.55 1.68
C TYR A 113 -7.30 10.66 2.34
N LEU A 114 -7.50 9.92 3.40
CA LEU A 114 -8.75 9.93 4.16
C LEU A 114 -8.77 11.08 5.16
N ARG A 115 -9.75 11.94 5.04
CA ARG A 115 -9.97 13.01 5.99
C ARG A 115 -11.12 12.68 6.93
N TYR A 116 -10.88 12.92 8.21
CA TYR A 116 -11.88 12.69 9.25
C TYR A 116 -12.59 13.97 9.68
N HIS A 117 -13.90 13.88 9.85
CA HIS A 117 -14.72 14.92 10.45
C HIS A 117 -15.69 14.31 11.46
N GLY A 118 -15.32 14.32 12.73
CA GLY A 118 -16.04 13.58 13.75
C GLY A 118 -15.90 12.07 13.54
N ASN A 119 -17.01 11.39 13.26
CA ASN A 119 -17.05 9.96 12.94
C ASN A 119 -17.12 9.69 11.43
N TYR A 120 -17.07 10.73 10.62
CA TYR A 120 -17.13 10.62 9.17
C TYR A 120 -15.72 10.56 8.60
N ALA A 121 -15.51 9.70 7.61
CA ALA A 121 -14.29 9.62 6.86
C ALA A 121 -14.59 9.66 5.36
N TYR A 122 -13.80 10.40 4.61
CA TYR A 122 -14.02 10.58 3.19
C TYR A 122 -12.69 10.88 2.48
N PRO A 123 -12.52 10.38 1.24
CA PRO A 123 -11.34 10.65 0.46
C PRO A 123 -11.27 12.12 0.03
N VAL A 124 -10.05 12.63 0.05
CA VAL A 124 -9.65 13.92 -0.50
C VAL A 124 -8.52 13.68 -1.48
N VAL A 125 -8.48 14.43 -2.58
CA VAL A 125 -7.40 14.34 -3.56
C VAL A 125 -6.71 15.69 -3.68
N ALA A 126 -5.40 15.69 -3.44
CA ALA A 126 -4.53 16.81 -3.77
C ALA A 126 -3.86 16.58 -5.13
N ALA A 127 -3.75 17.61 -5.97
CA ALA A 127 -3.14 17.53 -7.28
C ALA A 127 -2.00 18.56 -7.45
N SER A 128 -0.90 18.09 -8.02
CA SER A 128 0.26 18.88 -8.42
C SER A 128 0.43 18.84 -9.93
N PHE A 129 0.58 20.01 -10.54
CA PHE A 129 0.79 20.19 -11.99
C PHE A 129 2.23 20.57 -12.33
N ASP A 130 3.13 20.53 -11.36
CA ASP A 130 4.53 20.93 -11.46
C ASP A 130 5.48 19.83 -10.97
N HIS A 131 5.11 18.57 -11.24
CA HIS A 131 5.86 17.38 -10.83
C HIS A 131 6.11 17.32 -9.31
N GLY A 132 5.08 17.59 -8.50
CA GLY A 132 5.17 17.49 -7.06
C GLY A 132 5.95 18.65 -6.39
N ALA A 133 6.23 19.77 -7.11
CA ALA A 133 6.88 20.91 -6.49
C ALA A 133 5.91 21.66 -5.55
N SER A 134 4.64 21.68 -5.92
CA SER A 134 3.57 22.24 -5.10
C SER A 134 2.25 21.54 -5.40
N PHE A 135 1.33 21.57 -4.45
CA PHE A 135 -0.03 21.08 -4.60
C PHE A 135 -0.99 22.26 -4.60
N SER A 136 -1.56 22.57 -5.73
CA SER A 136 -2.36 23.78 -5.94
C SER A 136 -3.86 23.53 -5.99
N GLN A 137 -4.29 22.27 -5.96
CA GLN A 137 -5.68 21.87 -6.01
C GLN A 137 -5.95 20.80 -4.96
N VAL A 138 -7.06 20.95 -4.24
CA VAL A 138 -7.58 19.96 -3.29
C VAL A 138 -9.08 19.83 -3.52
N ALA A 139 -9.57 18.59 -3.60
CA ALA A 139 -10.98 18.30 -3.79
C ALA A 139 -11.43 17.13 -2.89
N SER A 140 -12.52 17.34 -2.16
CA SER A 140 -13.21 16.26 -1.47
C SER A 140 -14.09 15.48 -2.44
N LEU A 141 -14.05 14.14 -2.39
CA LEU A 141 -14.80 13.28 -3.31
C LEU A 141 -16.29 13.27 -2.98
N ILE A 142 -16.60 13.36 -1.69
CA ILE A 142 -17.98 13.41 -1.20
C ILE A 142 -18.14 14.55 -0.20
N PRO A 143 -19.36 15.09 -0.03
CA PRO A 143 -19.60 16.10 0.98
C PRO A 143 -19.38 15.54 2.40
N HIS A 144 -18.58 16.22 3.21
CA HIS A 144 -18.28 15.83 4.60
C HIS A 144 -19.53 15.73 5.51
N LYS A 145 -20.66 16.25 5.07
CA LYS A 145 -21.95 16.16 5.79
C LYS A 145 -22.78 14.93 5.43
N ALA A 146 -22.27 14.07 4.56
CA ALA A 146 -23.03 12.91 4.08
C ALA A 146 -23.24 11.84 5.16
N GLY A 147 -22.51 11.89 6.27
CA GLY A 147 -22.67 10.92 7.36
C GLY A 147 -22.09 9.53 7.03
N ASN A 148 -21.26 9.45 6.01
CA ASN A 148 -20.60 8.23 5.56
C ASN A 148 -19.35 7.92 6.35
N TRP A 149 -18.90 6.68 6.22
CA TRP A 149 -17.61 6.20 6.66
C TRP A 149 -16.79 5.73 5.45
N GLY A 150 -15.48 5.84 5.51
CA GLY A 150 -14.57 5.33 4.51
C GLY A 150 -13.25 4.92 5.15
N ASP A 151 -12.56 3.99 4.49
CA ASP A 151 -11.24 3.51 4.89
C ASP A 151 -10.48 3.04 3.65
N ARG A 152 -9.16 2.97 3.71
CA ARG A 152 -8.28 2.38 2.69
C ARG A 152 -8.55 2.89 1.29
N ASP A 153 -8.16 4.11 1.00
CA ASP A 153 -8.26 4.62 -0.36
C ASP A 153 -7.03 4.28 -1.22
N PHE A 154 -7.31 3.99 -2.49
CA PHE A 154 -6.31 3.80 -3.53
C PHE A 154 -6.60 4.72 -4.71
N ILE A 155 -5.57 5.10 -5.45
CA ILE A 155 -5.68 6.04 -6.55
C ILE A 155 -4.95 5.54 -7.80
N ALA A 156 -5.56 5.74 -8.96
CA ALA A 156 -4.90 5.50 -10.25
C ALA A 156 -5.20 6.63 -11.22
N ALA A 157 -4.22 6.99 -12.04
CA ALA A 157 -4.32 8.07 -12.99
C ALA A 157 -4.14 7.58 -14.44
N GLY A 158 -5.04 8.02 -15.30
CA GLY A 158 -5.03 7.73 -16.72
C GLY A 158 -4.68 8.96 -17.58
N ARG A 159 -4.93 8.85 -18.87
CA ARG A 159 -4.72 9.93 -19.83
C ARG A 159 -5.84 10.98 -19.74
N GLY A 160 -5.53 12.22 -20.20
CA GLY A 160 -6.53 13.27 -20.40
C GLY A 160 -7.21 13.75 -19.10
N GLY A 161 -6.48 13.78 -18.00
CA GLY A 161 -6.99 14.23 -16.71
C GLY A 161 -7.92 13.24 -16.02
N THR A 162 -7.92 11.98 -16.46
CA THR A 162 -8.72 10.93 -15.84
C THR A 162 -8.03 10.43 -14.57
N VAL A 163 -8.78 10.39 -13.47
CA VAL A 163 -8.32 9.89 -12.16
C VAL A 163 -9.43 9.02 -11.57
N TYR A 164 -9.03 7.93 -10.92
CA TYR A 164 -9.91 7.03 -10.21
C TYR A 164 -9.45 6.94 -8.75
N VAL A 165 -10.39 6.99 -7.82
CA VAL A 165 -10.15 6.68 -6.42
C VAL A 165 -11.10 5.58 -6.00
N THR A 166 -10.57 4.57 -5.35
CA THR A 166 -11.33 3.48 -4.73
C THR A 166 -11.19 3.57 -3.22
N TRP A 167 -12.19 3.14 -2.49
CA TRP A 167 -12.11 3.02 -1.03
C TRP A 167 -13.24 2.14 -0.50
N ASP A 168 -13.15 1.76 0.75
CA ASP A 168 -14.26 1.17 1.49
C ASP A 168 -15.29 2.23 1.82
N TYR A 169 -16.45 2.10 1.24
CA TYR A 169 -17.54 3.04 1.47
C TYR A 169 -18.62 2.42 2.35
N GLY A 170 -18.79 2.97 3.55
CA GLY A 170 -19.93 2.72 4.43
C GLY A 170 -20.92 3.88 4.34
N PRO A 171 -22.19 3.63 3.93
CA PRO A 171 -23.18 4.70 3.75
C PRO A 171 -23.55 5.40 5.05
N SER A 172 -23.28 4.79 6.21
CA SER A 172 -23.61 5.34 7.52
C SER A 172 -22.46 5.14 8.52
N ALA A 173 -21.90 6.23 9.02
CA ALA A 173 -20.93 6.19 10.11
C ALA A 173 -21.50 5.67 11.43
N ALA A 174 -22.83 5.62 11.58
CA ALA A 174 -23.48 5.05 12.76
C ALA A 174 -23.37 3.51 12.81
N ASP A 175 -23.12 2.88 11.67
CA ASP A 175 -22.98 1.42 11.55
C ASP A 175 -21.54 0.94 11.69
N VAL A 176 -20.59 1.86 11.92
CA VAL A 176 -19.20 1.52 12.18
C VAL A 176 -19.07 0.79 13.51
N LYS A 177 -18.36 -0.33 13.48
CA LYS A 177 -18.05 -1.15 14.65
C LYS A 177 -16.56 -1.38 14.74
N ILE A 178 -16.08 -1.50 15.97
CA ILE A 178 -14.74 -2.04 16.20
C ILE A 178 -14.91 -3.57 16.25
N VAL A 179 -14.25 -4.24 15.37
CA VAL A 179 -14.23 -5.70 15.29
C VAL A 179 -12.83 -6.19 15.57
N CYS A 180 -12.72 -7.15 16.48
CA CYS A 180 -11.43 -7.69 16.90
C CYS A 180 -11.31 -9.14 16.45
N ALA A 181 -10.18 -9.49 15.85
CA ALA A 181 -9.78 -10.86 15.57
C ALA A 181 -9.44 -11.61 16.87
N GLN A 182 -9.38 -12.93 16.80
CA GLN A 182 -8.96 -13.76 17.94
C GLN A 182 -7.50 -13.48 18.38
N SER A 183 -6.68 -13.01 17.47
CA SER A 183 -5.31 -12.54 17.73
C SER A 183 -5.23 -11.32 18.67
N GLY A 184 -6.35 -10.63 18.89
CA GLY A 184 -6.43 -9.38 19.64
C GLY A 184 -6.28 -8.13 18.78
N SER A 185 -6.04 -8.28 17.51
CA SER A 185 -6.02 -7.17 16.55
C SER A 185 -7.44 -6.65 16.31
N CYS A 186 -7.60 -5.34 16.19
CA CYS A 186 -8.91 -4.72 16.04
C CYS A 186 -8.89 -3.71 14.88
N ALA A 187 -9.92 -3.73 14.07
CA ALA A 187 -10.14 -2.78 13.00
C ALA A 187 -11.53 -2.17 13.05
N TYR A 188 -11.70 -1.05 12.40
CA TYR A 188 -13.03 -0.49 12.15
C TYR A 188 -13.67 -1.26 10.99
N SER A 189 -14.94 -1.57 11.11
CA SER A 189 -15.72 -2.16 10.04
C SER A 189 -17.10 -1.51 9.99
N ALA A 190 -17.52 -1.13 8.81
CA ALA A 190 -18.91 -0.73 8.57
C ALA A 190 -19.67 -1.93 8.02
N VAL A 191 -20.75 -2.30 8.69
CA VAL A 191 -21.56 -3.49 8.37
C VAL A 191 -22.07 -3.48 6.92
N ASP A 192 -22.23 -2.28 6.36
CA ASP A 192 -22.69 -2.06 4.99
C ASP A 192 -21.58 -1.51 4.07
N ALA A 193 -20.29 -1.62 4.47
CA ALA A 193 -19.18 -1.19 3.64
C ALA A 193 -19.07 -2.06 2.38
N THR A 194 -18.63 -1.43 1.31
CA THR A 194 -18.34 -2.07 0.03
C THR A 194 -17.28 -1.30 -0.73
N ALA A 195 -16.47 -2.00 -1.51
CA ALA A 195 -15.51 -1.35 -2.39
C ALA A 195 -16.23 -0.53 -3.46
N VAL A 196 -15.90 0.74 -3.54
CA VAL A 196 -16.46 1.68 -4.51
C VAL A 196 -15.37 2.39 -5.29
N VAL A 197 -15.75 2.98 -6.40
CA VAL A 197 -14.90 3.85 -7.20
C VAL A 197 -15.60 5.16 -7.49
N GLN A 198 -14.85 6.26 -7.48
CA GLN A 198 -15.23 7.51 -8.13
C GLN A 198 -14.21 7.89 -9.19
N LYS A 199 -14.69 8.57 -10.23
CA LYS A 199 -13.90 9.00 -11.36
C LYS A 199 -13.98 10.50 -11.54
N SER A 200 -12.83 11.12 -11.81
CA SER A 200 -12.70 12.45 -12.38
C SER A 200 -12.23 12.36 -13.84
N THR A 201 -12.60 13.34 -14.66
CA THR A 201 -12.10 13.50 -16.05
C THR A 201 -11.55 14.89 -16.31
N ASP A 202 -11.32 15.66 -15.25
CA ASP A 202 -10.88 17.05 -15.31
C ASP A 202 -9.75 17.35 -14.32
N HIS A 203 -8.82 16.39 -14.21
CA HIS A 203 -7.66 16.45 -13.30
C HIS A 203 -8.05 16.52 -11.82
N GLY A 204 -9.10 15.82 -11.41
CA GLY A 204 -9.51 15.75 -10.00
C GLY A 204 -10.28 16.98 -9.50
N LYS A 205 -10.71 17.90 -10.39
CA LYS A 205 -11.49 19.08 -9.97
C LYS A 205 -12.91 18.72 -9.59
N THR A 206 -13.54 17.87 -10.38
CA THR A 206 -14.88 17.37 -10.12
C THR A 206 -14.93 15.85 -10.19
N TRP A 207 -15.82 15.27 -9.39
CA TRP A 207 -15.92 13.84 -9.23
C TRP A 207 -17.33 13.35 -9.60
N GLY A 208 -17.38 12.23 -10.32
CA GLY A 208 -18.61 11.56 -10.69
C GLY A 208 -19.33 10.90 -9.50
N PRO A 209 -20.37 10.12 -9.76
CA PRO A 209 -21.08 9.39 -8.71
C PRO A 209 -20.19 8.27 -8.12
N ILE A 210 -20.47 7.91 -6.86
CA ILE A 210 -19.95 6.71 -6.22
C ILE A 210 -20.54 5.50 -6.96
N THR A 211 -19.68 4.60 -7.43
CA THR A 211 -20.06 3.40 -8.18
C THR A 211 -19.55 2.16 -7.46
N PRO A 212 -20.42 1.24 -7.03
CA PRO A 212 -19.98 -0.05 -6.49
C PRO A 212 -19.20 -0.85 -7.54
N MET A 213 -18.07 -1.43 -7.14
CA MET A 213 -17.21 -2.18 -8.06
C MET A 213 -17.76 -3.58 -8.32
N GLN A 214 -18.47 -4.16 -7.37
CA GLN A 214 -19.16 -5.45 -7.51
C GLN A 214 -20.63 -5.32 -7.08
N PRO A 215 -21.53 -4.84 -7.96
CA PRO A 215 -22.94 -4.79 -7.63
C PRO A 215 -23.48 -6.18 -7.32
N GLY A 216 -24.07 -6.36 -6.14
CA GLY A 216 -24.60 -7.66 -5.70
C GLY A 216 -23.67 -8.44 -4.78
N PHE A 217 -22.47 -7.97 -4.50
CA PHE A 217 -21.73 -8.43 -3.32
C PHE A 217 -22.60 -8.18 -2.08
N PRO A 218 -22.66 -9.14 -1.14
CA PRO A 218 -23.33 -8.88 0.12
C PRO A 218 -22.62 -7.69 0.76
N ALA A 219 -23.38 -6.69 1.16
CA ALA A 219 -22.85 -5.56 1.92
C ALA A 219 -22.09 -6.09 3.15
N GLY A 220 -20.95 -5.51 3.44
CA GLY A 220 -20.00 -6.05 4.40
C GLY A 220 -19.07 -7.13 3.84
N GLY A 221 -18.99 -7.27 2.50
CA GLY A 221 -18.15 -8.26 1.86
C GLY A 221 -17.43 -7.72 0.64
N GLY A 222 -16.57 -6.84 0.68
CA GLY A 222 -15.78 -6.30 -0.41
C GLY A 222 -15.09 -5.07 0.10
N TYR A 223 -13.89 -5.27 0.55
CA TYR A 223 -13.04 -4.24 1.10
C TYR A 223 -11.88 -4.06 0.17
N PHE A 224 -11.16 -2.98 0.30
CA PHE A 224 -9.87 -2.67 -0.29
C PHE A 224 -9.82 -3.00 -1.80
N ALA A 225 -9.61 -2.03 -2.60
CA ALA A 225 -9.48 -2.22 -4.03
C ALA A 225 -8.23 -1.52 -4.54
N SER A 226 -7.11 -2.26 -4.59
CA SER A 226 -5.96 -1.81 -5.37
C SER A 226 -6.38 -1.64 -6.83
N ILE A 227 -6.03 -0.51 -7.44
CA ILE A 227 -6.52 -0.11 -8.76
C ILE A 227 -5.37 0.35 -9.66
N LEU A 228 -5.45 -0.02 -10.93
CA LEU A 228 -4.54 0.48 -11.95
C LEU A 228 -5.27 0.81 -13.26
N VAL A 229 -4.69 1.69 -14.05
CA VAL A 229 -5.18 2.04 -15.39
C VAL A 229 -4.19 1.55 -16.44
N GLN A 230 -4.63 0.63 -17.29
CA GLN A 230 -3.84 0.11 -18.39
C GLN A 230 -3.60 1.21 -19.45
N PRO A 231 -2.53 1.12 -20.27
CA PRO A 231 -2.28 2.10 -21.34
C PRO A 231 -3.39 2.27 -22.37
N ASP A 232 -4.26 1.27 -22.54
CA ASP A 232 -5.43 1.30 -23.41
C ASP A 232 -6.70 1.86 -22.72
N GLY A 233 -6.60 2.25 -21.44
CA GLY A 233 -7.67 2.85 -20.66
C GLY A 233 -8.58 1.86 -19.93
N VAL A 234 -8.29 0.56 -20.02
CA VAL A 234 -8.93 -0.43 -19.15
C VAL A 234 -8.52 -0.17 -17.71
N VAL A 235 -9.47 -0.25 -16.81
CA VAL A 235 -9.25 -0.11 -15.36
C VAL A 235 -9.34 -1.48 -14.75
N ASP A 236 -8.27 -1.90 -14.10
CA ASP A 236 -8.17 -3.17 -13.41
C ASP A 236 -8.16 -2.95 -11.90
N ALA A 237 -8.76 -3.86 -11.16
CA ALA A 237 -8.80 -3.79 -9.70
C ALA A 237 -8.68 -5.17 -9.06
N LEU A 238 -8.00 -5.20 -7.92
CA LEU A 238 -7.94 -6.32 -7.00
C LEU A 238 -8.75 -5.96 -5.77
N ILE A 239 -9.76 -6.77 -5.44
CA ILE A 239 -10.68 -6.53 -4.33
C ILE A 239 -10.50 -7.64 -3.31
N LEU A 240 -10.32 -7.27 -2.06
CA LEU A 240 -10.39 -8.20 -0.95
C LEU A 240 -11.87 -8.51 -0.66
N ASP A 241 -12.30 -9.74 -0.92
CA ASP A 241 -13.60 -10.26 -0.48
C ASP A 241 -13.45 -10.82 0.93
N HIS A 242 -13.99 -10.13 1.91
CA HIS A 242 -13.88 -10.50 3.32
C HIS A 242 -15.26 -10.48 3.98
N PRO A 243 -16.10 -11.52 3.74
CA PRO A 243 -17.50 -11.51 4.13
C PRO A 243 -17.69 -11.38 5.64
N LEU A 244 -18.48 -10.43 6.07
CA LEU A 244 -18.82 -10.18 7.46
C LEU A 244 -20.21 -10.74 7.82
N ASN A 245 -20.29 -11.50 8.91
CA ASN A 245 -21.56 -11.88 9.48
C ASN A 245 -22.21 -10.69 10.20
N ARG A 246 -23.26 -10.13 9.63
CA ARG A 246 -23.94 -8.92 10.14
C ARG A 246 -24.51 -9.04 11.55
N ARG A 247 -24.72 -10.26 12.06
CA ARG A 247 -25.27 -10.46 13.42
C ARG A 247 -24.19 -10.63 14.47
N THR A 248 -23.15 -11.39 14.13
CA THR A 248 -22.09 -11.75 15.08
C THR A 248 -20.85 -10.89 14.92
N PHE A 249 -20.76 -10.13 13.82
CA PHE A 249 -19.57 -9.41 13.37
C PHE A 249 -18.35 -10.32 13.18
N ALA A 250 -18.57 -11.63 13.09
CA ALA A 250 -17.53 -12.56 12.74
C ALA A 250 -17.19 -12.39 11.24
N VAL A 251 -15.92 -12.29 10.96
CA VAL A 251 -15.39 -12.28 9.61
C VAL A 251 -15.22 -13.71 9.14
N HIS A 252 -15.57 -13.96 7.92
CA HIS A 252 -15.35 -15.24 7.26
C HIS A 252 -14.08 -15.16 6.40
N PRO A 253 -13.40 -16.30 6.16
CA PRO A 253 -12.28 -16.33 5.26
C PRO A 253 -12.61 -15.69 3.92
N GLY A 254 -11.78 -14.74 3.50
CA GLY A 254 -11.94 -13.97 2.27
C GLY A 254 -11.05 -14.46 1.14
N HIS A 255 -11.10 -13.76 0.03
CA HIS A 255 -10.34 -14.07 -1.18
C HIS A 255 -9.93 -12.80 -1.89
N GLU A 256 -8.81 -12.84 -2.57
CA GLU A 256 -8.48 -11.84 -3.58
C GLU A 256 -9.28 -12.09 -4.85
N LEU A 257 -9.99 -11.07 -5.29
CA LEU A 257 -10.83 -11.09 -6.48
C LEU A 257 -10.38 -10.02 -7.47
N PHE A 258 -10.12 -10.44 -8.68
CA PHE A 258 -9.81 -9.53 -9.78
C PHE A 258 -11.07 -9.16 -10.55
N THR A 259 -11.19 -7.88 -10.92
CA THR A 259 -12.22 -7.39 -11.82
C THR A 259 -11.66 -6.30 -12.72
N SER A 260 -12.30 -6.03 -13.86
CA SER A 260 -11.88 -4.98 -14.79
C SER A 260 -13.06 -4.22 -15.38
N SER A 261 -12.83 -2.98 -15.77
CA SER A 261 -13.78 -2.11 -16.45
C SER A 261 -13.20 -1.57 -17.74
N SER A 262 -13.94 -1.73 -18.84
CA SER A 262 -13.58 -1.15 -20.15
C SER A 262 -14.35 0.12 -20.49
N ASP A 263 -15.26 0.56 -19.64
CA ASP A 263 -16.12 1.73 -19.83
C ASP A 263 -15.84 2.87 -18.83
N GLY A 264 -14.66 2.81 -18.22
CA GLY A 264 -14.18 3.84 -17.31
C GLY A 264 -14.80 3.77 -15.92
N GLY A 265 -14.97 2.58 -15.38
CA GLY A 265 -15.46 2.34 -14.02
C GLY A 265 -16.97 2.36 -13.86
N LYS A 266 -17.75 2.43 -14.96
CA LYS A 266 -19.22 2.41 -14.89
C LYS A 266 -19.78 1.02 -14.67
N THR A 267 -19.19 0.03 -15.34
CA THR A 267 -19.50 -1.39 -15.16
C THR A 267 -18.24 -2.20 -15.02
N TRP A 268 -18.33 -3.30 -14.30
CA TRP A 268 -17.22 -4.18 -13.97
C TRP A 268 -17.48 -5.61 -14.43
N SER A 269 -16.43 -6.30 -14.83
CA SER A 269 -16.51 -7.72 -15.21
C SER A 269 -16.90 -8.57 -13.99
N PRO A 270 -17.48 -9.76 -14.20
CA PRO A 270 -17.60 -10.71 -13.10
C PRO A 270 -16.24 -10.95 -12.45
N ALA A 271 -16.22 -10.98 -11.13
CA ALA A 271 -15.01 -11.16 -10.35
C ALA A 271 -14.38 -12.53 -10.60
N VAL A 272 -13.06 -12.56 -10.76
CA VAL A 272 -12.25 -13.77 -10.94
C VAL A 272 -11.40 -13.97 -9.71
N ARG A 273 -11.50 -15.14 -9.08
CA ARG A 273 -10.69 -15.46 -7.90
C ARG A 273 -9.21 -15.60 -8.27
N VAL A 274 -8.36 -14.90 -7.56
CA VAL A 274 -6.90 -14.97 -7.68
C VAL A 274 -6.35 -16.02 -6.71
N GLY A 275 -5.34 -16.77 -7.12
CA GLY A 275 -4.58 -17.65 -6.24
C GLY A 275 -5.25 -18.94 -5.79
N GLY A 276 -6.42 -19.30 -6.32
CA GLY A 276 -7.07 -20.56 -6.02
C GLY A 276 -7.35 -20.75 -4.51
N SER A 277 -7.01 -21.90 -3.94
CA SER A 277 -7.23 -22.20 -2.51
C SER A 277 -6.24 -21.46 -1.57
N ALA A 278 -5.06 -21.11 -2.05
CA ALA A 278 -4.10 -20.31 -1.28
C ALA A 278 -4.44 -18.82 -1.30
N GLY A 279 -5.42 -18.40 -2.08
CA GLY A 279 -5.99 -17.06 -2.01
C GLY A 279 -7.02 -16.89 -0.89
N THR A 280 -7.20 -17.90 -0.02
CA THR A 280 -8.08 -17.76 1.13
C THR A 280 -7.36 -17.02 2.23
N ILE A 281 -7.91 -15.87 2.61
CA ILE A 281 -7.43 -15.03 3.68
C ILE A 281 -8.02 -15.51 4.99
N SER A 282 -7.21 -15.55 6.05
CA SER A 282 -7.67 -15.93 7.38
C SER A 282 -8.70 -14.95 7.92
N ASP A 283 -9.64 -15.45 8.70
CA ASP A 283 -10.60 -14.63 9.46
C ASP A 283 -9.96 -13.88 10.65
N THR A 284 -8.66 -13.99 10.83
CA THR A 284 -7.92 -13.34 11.91
C THR A 284 -7.15 -12.11 11.47
N GLU A 285 -7.05 -11.85 10.16
CA GLU A 285 -6.35 -10.71 9.60
C GLU A 285 -7.34 -9.70 9.02
N TRP A 286 -7.18 -8.42 9.40
CA TRP A 286 -8.10 -7.33 9.06
C TRP A 286 -7.51 -6.28 8.12
N TRP A 287 -6.20 -6.26 7.98
CA TRP A 287 -5.45 -5.27 7.23
C TRP A 287 -4.56 -5.86 6.15
N ILE A 288 -5.02 -6.95 5.58
CA ILE A 288 -4.36 -7.56 4.44
C ILE A 288 -4.81 -6.81 3.21
N ASP A 289 -3.88 -6.10 2.59
CA ASP A 289 -4.11 -5.43 1.33
C ASP A 289 -3.49 -6.25 0.21
N GLY A 290 -4.30 -6.63 -0.78
CA GLY A 290 -3.78 -7.17 -2.01
C GLY A 290 -3.26 -6.03 -2.89
N ASP A 291 -2.06 -6.19 -3.45
CA ASP A 291 -1.51 -5.26 -4.43
C ASP A 291 -1.62 -5.79 -5.85
N LEU A 292 -1.86 -4.90 -6.81
CA LEU A 292 -2.00 -5.18 -8.23
C LEU A 292 -1.08 -4.31 -9.06
N SER A 293 -0.18 -4.94 -9.80
CA SER A 293 0.66 -4.24 -10.76
C SER A 293 0.59 -4.84 -12.17
N ALA A 294 1.07 -4.09 -13.16
CA ALA A 294 1.17 -4.55 -14.52
C ALA A 294 2.55 -4.26 -15.13
N ASP A 295 3.07 -5.21 -15.92
CA ASP A 295 4.27 -4.98 -16.69
C ASP A 295 3.97 -4.26 -18.03
N ARG A 296 5.02 -3.91 -18.76
CA ARG A 296 4.87 -3.21 -20.05
C ARG A 296 4.22 -4.03 -21.17
N ALA A 297 4.05 -5.31 -20.99
CA ALA A 297 3.31 -6.17 -21.91
C ALA A 297 1.83 -6.31 -21.53
N GLY A 298 1.43 -5.76 -20.37
CA GLY A 298 0.10 -5.86 -19.81
C GLY A 298 -0.16 -7.19 -19.09
N ASN A 299 0.90 -7.94 -18.73
CA ASN A 299 0.73 -9.02 -17.77
C ASN A 299 0.48 -8.42 -16.39
N LEU A 300 -0.41 -9.05 -15.64
CA LEU A 300 -0.79 -8.62 -14.29
C LEU A 300 -0.10 -9.47 -13.24
N TYR A 301 0.22 -8.84 -12.13
CA TYR A 301 0.77 -9.47 -10.94
C TYR A 301 -0.07 -9.05 -9.75
N ALA A 302 -0.55 -10.02 -9.00
CA ALA A 302 -1.27 -9.82 -7.75
C ALA A 302 -0.45 -10.42 -6.62
N THR A 303 -0.24 -9.65 -5.58
CA THR A 303 0.41 -10.10 -4.35
C THR A 303 -0.52 -9.90 -3.17
N TRP A 304 -0.44 -10.78 -2.20
CA TRP A 304 -1.20 -10.73 -0.95
C TRP A 304 -0.50 -11.55 0.11
N ASP A 305 -0.92 -11.43 1.34
CA ASP A 305 -0.49 -12.34 2.39
C ASP A 305 -1.65 -13.11 3.03
N THR A 306 -1.33 -14.21 3.64
CA THR A 306 -2.27 -15.05 4.38
C THR A 306 -1.63 -15.50 5.67
N GLN A 307 -2.40 -15.54 6.74
CA GLN A 307 -1.91 -16.09 7.99
C GLN A 307 -1.63 -17.60 7.86
N SER A 308 -0.59 -18.06 8.49
CA SER A 308 -0.33 -19.49 8.57
C SER A 308 -1.45 -20.22 9.35
N PRO A 309 -1.68 -21.53 9.10
CA PRO A 309 -2.69 -22.28 9.85
C PRO A 309 -2.49 -22.32 11.37
N SER A 310 -1.26 -22.09 11.84
CA SER A 310 -0.94 -21.94 13.27
C SER A 310 -1.21 -20.53 13.80
N GLY A 311 -1.45 -19.56 12.94
CA GLY A 311 -1.68 -18.17 13.33
C GLY A 311 -0.43 -17.44 13.83
N ASP A 312 0.74 -18.00 13.60
CA ASP A 312 2.02 -17.50 14.12
C ASP A 312 2.91 -16.86 13.05
N ARG A 313 2.51 -16.93 11.78
CA ARG A 313 3.29 -16.39 10.66
C ARG A 313 2.40 -16.02 9.48
N ASP A 314 2.70 -14.91 8.86
CA ASP A 314 2.08 -14.49 7.63
C ASP A 314 2.89 -15.00 6.44
N ILE A 315 2.21 -15.38 5.39
CA ILE A 315 2.79 -15.98 4.20
C ILE A 315 2.46 -15.10 3.01
N GLY A 316 3.48 -14.47 2.43
CA GLY A 316 3.31 -13.69 1.20
C GLY A 316 3.19 -14.58 -0.03
N TRP A 317 2.27 -14.22 -0.90
CA TRP A 317 1.93 -14.90 -2.13
C TRP A 317 2.02 -13.98 -3.34
N LEU A 318 2.25 -14.59 -4.50
CA LEU A 318 2.21 -13.98 -5.82
C LEU A 318 1.39 -14.86 -6.76
N SER A 319 0.55 -14.25 -7.56
CA SER A 319 -0.05 -14.87 -8.75
C SER A 319 0.07 -13.91 -9.93
N TYR A 320 0.09 -14.44 -11.15
CA TYR A 320 0.15 -13.63 -12.34
C TYR A 320 -0.87 -14.07 -13.39
N SER A 321 -1.25 -13.13 -14.25
CA SER A 321 -2.10 -13.36 -15.41
C SER A 321 -1.43 -12.86 -16.68
N THR A 322 -1.50 -13.63 -17.76
CA THR A 322 -1.02 -13.25 -19.10
C THR A 322 -2.15 -13.02 -20.11
N ASP A 323 -3.37 -13.04 -19.63
CA ASP A 323 -4.59 -12.93 -20.44
C ASP A 323 -5.56 -11.85 -19.91
N ARG A 324 -5.01 -10.79 -19.31
CA ARG A 324 -5.75 -9.65 -18.76
C ARG A 324 -6.70 -10.04 -17.62
N GLY A 325 -6.24 -10.86 -16.71
CA GLY A 325 -6.98 -11.25 -15.51
C GLY A 325 -8.07 -12.30 -15.72
N ARG A 326 -8.22 -12.86 -16.92
CA ARG A 326 -9.22 -13.91 -17.17
C ARG A 326 -8.87 -15.21 -16.47
N THR A 327 -7.58 -15.53 -16.42
CA THR A 327 -7.06 -16.67 -15.66
C THR A 327 -5.79 -16.27 -14.90
N TRP A 328 -5.56 -16.91 -13.78
CA TRP A 328 -4.44 -16.65 -12.89
C TRP A 328 -3.61 -17.91 -12.66
N SER A 329 -2.31 -17.73 -12.50
CA SER A 329 -1.42 -18.82 -12.14
C SER A 329 -1.78 -19.43 -10.79
N ALA A 330 -1.31 -20.64 -10.52
CA ALA A 330 -1.27 -21.13 -9.15
C ALA A 330 -0.43 -20.16 -8.29
N PRO A 331 -0.76 -20.00 -6.99
CA PRO A 331 -0.04 -19.11 -6.11
C PRO A 331 1.40 -19.56 -5.90
N ILE A 332 2.29 -18.60 -5.91
CA ILE A 332 3.73 -18.77 -5.73
C ILE A 332 4.09 -18.14 -4.39
N ARG A 333 4.70 -18.90 -3.51
CA ARG A 333 5.15 -18.40 -2.23
C ARG A 333 6.29 -17.39 -2.41
N VAL A 334 6.14 -16.21 -1.82
CA VAL A 334 7.12 -15.12 -1.84
C VAL A 334 8.03 -15.18 -0.64
N THR A 335 7.42 -15.23 0.55
CA THR A 335 8.15 -15.18 1.81
C THR A 335 8.80 -16.51 2.15
N PRO A 336 10.02 -16.53 2.72
CA PRO A 336 10.66 -17.75 3.17
C PRO A 336 9.90 -18.37 4.35
N ASP A 337 10.20 -19.64 4.65
CA ASP A 337 9.56 -20.40 5.75
C ASP A 337 9.87 -19.86 7.16
N HIS A 338 10.78 -18.90 7.27
CA HIS A 338 11.25 -18.33 8.52
C HIS A 338 10.96 -16.84 8.58
N GLY A 339 10.28 -16.39 9.60
CA GLY A 339 9.90 -15.00 9.83
C GLY A 339 8.46 -14.71 9.40
N ASN A 340 7.86 -13.73 10.04
CA ASN A 340 6.54 -13.22 9.71
C ASN A 340 6.67 -12.17 8.61
N ALA A 341 5.82 -12.22 7.61
CA ALA A 341 5.52 -11.04 6.80
C ALA A 341 4.75 -10.09 7.72
N VAL A 342 5.18 -8.86 7.81
CA VAL A 342 4.60 -7.92 8.79
C VAL A 342 3.26 -7.40 8.31
N HIS A 343 3.17 -7.16 7.10
CA HIS A 343 2.07 -6.73 6.26
C HIS A 343 2.59 -6.86 4.86
N ILE A 344 1.87 -6.91 3.91
CA ILE A 344 1.99 -6.53 2.52
C ILE A 344 3.22 -7.10 1.82
N VAL A 345 2.86 -7.82 0.82
CA VAL A 345 3.74 -8.16 -0.28
C VAL A 345 3.31 -7.33 -1.47
N GLU A 346 4.15 -6.41 -1.90
CA GLU A 346 3.88 -5.55 -3.04
C GLU A 346 4.65 -5.97 -4.28
N SER A 347 4.15 -5.59 -5.45
CA SER A 347 4.75 -5.87 -6.73
C SER A 347 4.87 -4.62 -7.61
N ALA A 348 5.92 -4.57 -8.41
CA ALA A 348 6.07 -3.56 -9.45
C ALA A 348 6.39 -4.23 -10.77
N GLY A 349 5.48 -4.11 -11.73
CA GLY A 349 5.66 -4.61 -13.08
C GLY A 349 6.78 -3.87 -13.80
N ALA A 350 7.63 -4.63 -14.49
CA ALA A 350 8.82 -4.10 -15.14
C ALA A 350 8.83 -4.38 -16.65
N GLY A 351 9.92 -4.96 -17.17
CA GLY A 351 9.98 -5.46 -18.54
C GLY A 351 9.00 -6.60 -18.77
N PRO A 352 8.70 -6.94 -20.05
CA PRO A 352 7.72 -7.97 -20.37
C PRO A 352 7.97 -9.31 -19.64
N GLY A 353 6.98 -9.77 -18.89
CA GLY A 353 7.03 -11.01 -18.11
C GLY A 353 7.91 -10.91 -16.86
N ILE A 354 8.19 -9.71 -16.36
CA ILE A 354 9.04 -9.49 -15.18
C ILE A 354 8.35 -8.56 -14.19
N ALA A 355 8.44 -8.89 -12.90
CA ALA A 355 8.06 -8.02 -11.79
C ALA A 355 9.10 -8.09 -10.67
N ASP A 356 9.27 -6.99 -9.95
CA ASP A 356 9.97 -6.95 -8.68
C ASP A 356 8.96 -7.13 -7.55
N ILE A 357 9.25 -8.03 -6.63
CA ILE A 357 8.38 -8.36 -5.50
C ILE A 357 9.11 -7.97 -4.23
N ALA A 358 8.46 -7.14 -3.41
CA ALA A 358 9.01 -6.67 -2.14
C ALA A 358 8.08 -7.02 -0.98
N TRP A 359 8.64 -7.14 0.22
CA TRP A 359 7.87 -7.36 1.44
C TRP A 359 8.64 -6.89 2.68
N GLN A 360 7.92 -6.60 3.74
CA GLN A 360 8.50 -6.46 5.06
C GLN A 360 8.29 -7.75 5.86
N ALA A 361 9.29 -8.12 6.66
CA ALA A 361 9.19 -9.27 7.55
C ALA A 361 9.74 -8.95 8.93
N ASP A 362 9.02 -9.41 9.95
CA ASP A 362 9.55 -9.46 11.32
C ASP A 362 10.47 -10.67 11.48
N ASN A 363 11.73 -10.40 11.75
CA ASN A 363 12.75 -11.41 11.99
C ASN A 363 13.12 -11.50 13.46
N SER A 364 12.15 -11.37 14.33
CA SER A 364 12.40 -11.39 15.78
C SER A 364 13.37 -12.51 16.22
N PRO A 365 14.34 -12.22 17.10
CA PRO A 365 14.45 -10.98 17.91
C PRO A 365 15.11 -9.78 17.20
N GLN A 366 15.50 -9.86 15.93
CA GLN A 366 16.19 -8.78 15.23
C GLN A 366 15.26 -7.61 14.89
N GLY A 367 13.99 -7.88 14.57
CA GLY A 367 12.98 -6.90 14.20
C GLY A 367 12.67 -6.85 12.69
N TYR A 368 12.00 -5.80 12.24
CA TYR A 368 11.54 -5.65 10.87
C TYR A 368 12.65 -5.39 9.88
N ALA A 369 12.54 -6.03 8.72
CA ALA A 369 13.41 -5.76 7.58
C ALA A 369 12.63 -5.80 6.27
N THR A 370 13.08 -5.04 5.27
CA THR A 370 12.48 -4.97 3.94
C THR A 370 13.32 -5.77 2.96
N TYR A 371 12.65 -6.55 2.12
CA TYR A 371 13.24 -7.50 1.19
C TYR A 371 12.74 -7.26 -0.23
N LEU A 372 13.55 -7.70 -1.20
CA LEU A 372 13.28 -7.64 -2.63
C LEU A 372 13.67 -8.95 -3.29
N ARG A 373 12.88 -9.40 -4.25
CA ARG A 373 13.19 -10.53 -5.11
C ARG A 373 12.55 -10.38 -6.49
N PRO A 374 13.32 -10.30 -7.58
CA PRO A 374 12.76 -10.22 -8.93
C PRO A 374 12.21 -11.58 -9.38
N PHE A 375 11.09 -11.52 -10.09
CA PHE A 375 10.35 -12.65 -10.62
C PHE A 375 10.20 -12.55 -12.14
N SER A 376 10.21 -13.69 -12.82
CA SER A 376 9.88 -13.80 -14.23
C SER A 376 8.82 -14.87 -14.47
N ILE A 377 7.80 -14.54 -15.24
CA ILE A 377 6.77 -15.50 -15.67
C ILE A 377 7.39 -16.73 -16.33
N ARG A 378 8.45 -16.54 -17.11
CA ARG A 378 9.12 -17.62 -17.85
C ARG A 378 10.09 -18.45 -17.00
N HIS A 379 10.80 -17.83 -16.07
CA HIS A 379 11.95 -18.43 -15.40
C HIS A 379 11.77 -18.59 -13.87
N GLY A 380 10.67 -18.11 -13.31
CA GLY A 380 10.47 -18.06 -11.86
C GLY A 380 11.36 -17.00 -11.21
N TRP A 381 11.81 -17.24 -9.99
CA TRP A 381 12.66 -16.34 -9.26
C TRP A 381 14.01 -16.12 -9.95
N LEU A 382 14.34 -14.88 -10.28
CA LEU A 382 15.54 -14.52 -11.04
C LEU A 382 16.80 -14.41 -10.17
N ALA A 383 16.63 -14.18 -8.87
CA ALA A 383 17.72 -14.01 -7.92
C ALA A 383 17.36 -14.53 -6.54
N PRO A 384 18.32 -14.74 -5.65
CA PRO A 384 18.07 -14.96 -4.23
C PRO A 384 17.37 -13.74 -3.61
N VAL A 385 16.71 -13.97 -2.46
CA VAL A 385 16.16 -12.88 -1.63
C VAL A 385 17.26 -11.89 -1.26
N LYS A 386 16.99 -10.62 -1.45
CA LYS A 386 17.90 -9.51 -1.13
C LYS A 386 17.26 -8.66 -0.04
N ARG A 387 17.92 -8.51 1.12
CA ARG A 387 17.52 -7.52 2.11
C ARG A 387 17.94 -6.14 1.64
N VAL A 388 17.01 -5.20 1.58
CA VAL A 388 17.25 -3.82 1.13
C VAL A 388 17.38 -2.84 2.28
N SER A 389 16.68 -3.07 3.39
CA SER A 389 16.87 -2.29 4.62
C SER A 389 18.24 -2.55 5.23
N ARG A 390 18.96 -1.48 5.60
CA ARG A 390 20.30 -1.61 6.22
C ARG A 390 20.22 -2.05 7.68
N GLN A 391 19.21 -1.57 8.38
CA GLN A 391 18.99 -1.86 9.80
C GLN A 391 17.68 -2.61 9.96
N TYR A 392 17.52 -3.25 11.09
CA TYR A 392 16.23 -3.79 11.51
C TYR A 392 15.45 -2.70 12.24
N GLY A 393 14.16 -2.64 11.99
CA GLY A 393 13.22 -1.79 12.72
C GLY A 393 12.77 -2.43 14.02
N ASN A 394 12.45 -1.61 15.02
CA ASN A 394 11.92 -2.08 16.30
C ASN A 394 10.49 -2.64 16.09
N PRO A 395 10.25 -3.92 16.39
CA PRO A 395 8.94 -4.54 16.18
C PRO A 395 7.85 -4.01 17.13
N ALA A 396 8.21 -3.26 18.17
CA ALA A 396 7.25 -2.63 19.06
C ALA A 396 6.73 -1.27 18.56
N ILE A 397 7.26 -0.78 17.44
CA ILE A 397 6.86 0.51 16.85
C ILE A 397 6.29 0.23 15.46
N TRP A 398 5.03 0.55 15.30
CA TRP A 398 4.31 0.34 14.06
C TRP A 398 4.91 1.16 12.90
N PRO A 399 5.32 0.50 11.79
CA PRO A 399 5.96 1.16 10.65
C PRO A 399 4.97 1.67 9.60
N GLY A 400 3.70 1.36 9.73
CA GLY A 400 2.66 1.53 8.74
C GLY A 400 2.17 0.20 8.19
N ASP A 401 1.04 0.22 7.53
CA ASP A 401 0.40 -0.92 6.88
C ASP A 401 0.74 -0.99 5.39
N THR A 402 1.41 0.02 4.84
CA THR A 402 1.83 0.09 3.44
C THR A 402 3.32 0.41 3.31
N PHE A 403 3.90 0.05 2.19
CA PHE A 403 5.21 0.52 1.74
C PHE A 403 5.22 0.60 0.21
N GLY A 404 6.17 1.31 -0.38
CA GLY A 404 6.18 1.53 -1.82
C GLY A 404 7.23 0.73 -2.56
N ILE A 405 6.84 0.19 -3.71
CA ILE A 405 7.79 -0.32 -4.72
C ILE A 405 7.40 0.18 -6.10
N SER A 406 8.37 0.66 -6.85
CA SER A 406 8.21 1.07 -8.24
C SER A 406 9.42 0.69 -9.07
N VAL A 407 9.25 0.63 -10.38
CA VAL A 407 10.35 0.34 -11.30
C VAL A 407 10.62 1.55 -12.18
N LEU A 408 11.85 2.06 -12.11
CA LEU A 408 12.33 3.08 -13.02
C LEU A 408 13.12 2.46 -14.18
N PRO A 409 12.93 2.97 -15.40
CA PRO A 409 13.78 2.59 -16.53
C PRO A 409 15.26 2.84 -16.21
N GLY A 410 16.12 1.97 -16.69
CA GLY A 410 17.58 2.17 -16.55
C GLY A 410 18.04 3.49 -17.18
N ARG A 411 18.99 4.18 -16.54
CA ARG A 411 19.47 5.54 -16.92
C ARG A 411 20.07 5.67 -18.32
N HIS A 412 20.34 4.55 -19.00
CA HIS A 412 21.11 4.54 -20.26
C HIS A 412 20.31 4.08 -21.49
N GLY A 413 18.97 4.02 -21.42
CA GLY A 413 18.12 3.71 -22.56
C GLY A 413 17.69 2.25 -22.68
N PRO A 414 17.03 1.85 -23.78
CA PRO A 414 16.49 0.50 -23.95
C PRO A 414 17.59 -0.56 -23.83
N GLY A 415 17.38 -1.54 -22.97
CA GLY A 415 18.30 -2.64 -22.71
C GLY A 415 19.21 -2.47 -21.48
N THR A 416 19.19 -1.31 -20.80
CA THR A 416 19.82 -1.19 -19.49
C THR A 416 18.92 -1.80 -18.40
N PRO A 417 19.53 -2.42 -17.36
CA PRO A 417 18.75 -2.96 -16.25
C PRO A 417 17.88 -1.88 -15.62
N GLU A 418 16.62 -2.21 -15.38
CA GLU A 418 15.72 -1.39 -14.61
C GLU A 418 16.07 -1.50 -13.14
N ASN A 419 15.82 -0.43 -12.40
CA ASN A 419 16.04 -0.41 -10.97
C ASN A 419 14.70 -0.39 -10.25
N ALA A 420 14.58 -1.19 -9.19
CA ALA A 420 13.51 -1.04 -8.23
C ALA A 420 13.84 0.15 -7.32
N VAL A 421 12.85 0.99 -7.07
CA VAL A 421 12.87 1.98 -6.00
C VAL A 421 11.93 1.48 -4.93
N LEU A 422 12.38 1.46 -3.69
CA LEU A 422 11.60 1.00 -2.55
C LEU A 422 11.57 2.07 -1.48
N SER A 423 10.41 2.19 -0.82
CA SER A 423 10.24 3.01 0.37
C SER A 423 9.51 2.23 1.46
N TRP A 424 9.85 2.46 2.71
CA TRP A 424 9.26 1.74 3.86
C TRP A 424 9.34 2.54 5.14
N GLY A 425 8.38 2.33 6.03
CA GLY A 425 8.44 2.80 7.40
C GLY A 425 9.34 1.91 8.26
N SER A 426 10.12 2.48 9.15
CA SER A 426 10.93 1.74 10.13
C SER A 426 11.38 2.60 11.29
N ALA A 427 11.27 2.06 12.51
CA ALA A 427 11.90 2.63 13.69
C ALA A 427 13.26 1.97 13.92
N VAL A 428 14.32 2.52 13.34
CA VAL A 428 15.67 1.95 13.50
C VAL A 428 16.18 2.10 14.92
N SER A 429 17.25 1.37 15.23
CA SER A 429 17.80 1.26 16.60
C SER A 429 17.92 2.61 17.34
N GLY A 430 17.27 2.71 18.50
CA GLY A 430 17.25 3.89 19.36
C GLY A 430 16.17 4.93 19.02
N SER A 431 15.49 4.81 17.89
CA SER A 431 14.34 5.67 17.59
C SER A 431 13.11 5.27 18.42
N LYS A 432 12.32 6.28 18.78
CA LYS A 432 11.01 6.10 19.41
C LYS A 432 9.86 6.20 18.41
N ASN A 433 10.15 6.60 17.21
CA ASN A 433 9.21 6.78 16.10
C ASN A 433 9.70 6.01 14.88
N SER A 434 8.79 5.60 14.04
CA SER A 434 9.09 5.19 12.68
C SER A 434 9.44 6.41 11.82
N GLU A 435 10.34 6.22 10.88
CA GLU A 435 10.73 7.16 9.82
C GLU A 435 10.57 6.49 8.46
N ILE A 436 10.45 7.28 7.42
CA ILE A 436 10.34 6.78 6.05
C ILE A 436 11.72 6.72 5.41
N TYR A 437 12.09 5.53 4.99
CA TYR A 437 13.34 5.26 4.28
C TYR A 437 13.09 4.89 2.84
N ALA A 438 13.99 5.30 1.95
CA ALA A 438 13.96 4.90 0.56
C ALA A 438 15.34 4.43 0.08
N THR A 439 15.36 3.56 -0.94
CA THR A 439 16.57 3.11 -1.61
C THR A 439 16.31 2.72 -3.06
N VAL A 440 17.38 2.68 -3.85
CA VAL A 440 17.35 2.15 -5.21
C VAL A 440 18.11 0.83 -5.23
N ALA A 441 17.50 -0.20 -5.74
CA ALA A 441 18.11 -1.52 -5.86
C ALA A 441 18.21 -1.94 -7.33
N GLY A 442 19.44 -2.26 -7.78
CA GLY A 442 19.68 -2.88 -9.08
C GLY A 442 19.27 -4.36 -9.07
N ARG A 443 18.81 -4.83 -10.21
CA ARG A 443 18.54 -6.26 -10.47
C ARG A 443 19.79 -7.08 -10.67
#